data_2a7a5b4576c8d4c71eef68da89ec50ad
#
_entry.id   2a7a5b4576c8d4c71eef68da89ec50ad
#
_cell.length_a   1.000
_cell.length_b   1.000
_cell.length_c   1.000
_cell.angle_alpha   90.00
_cell.angle_beta   90.00
_cell.angle_gamma   90.00
#
_symmetry.space_group_name_H-M   'P 1'
#
loop_
_entity.id
_entity.type
_entity.pdbx_description
1 polymer ?
#
loop_
_entity_poly.entity_id
_entity_poly.type
_entity_poly.pdbx_seq_one_letter_code
_entity_poly.pdbx_strand_id
1 'polypeptide(L)'
;MPTPKPIYIGQTPQLLVDNYVIEYVNFVTRVMHTPVKHPNNPIVKTDQPWEITSYFRTNTWNVHWDERESIYKLWYEDMGWDYDEFMRLERSGEGRKKEEVAAIASYDATIDNRLLYAQSEDGITWTKPELDYRTVDGMKTNICFGNKQDGRIHACSILKDPFEEDDSQRYKAIYWNAFTGLEDSRISAAYSADGRSWTRYDDTPFTIGQMSDRQLGDVIILTADEQTGMYHLDTRARAMQEPPMNPKHARVPGWGPAHFPHDPWRMAKRRVFSSTSYDITKWPVLSEMLVPDDTNDVLDDEFYGLVRFRVGDLWLGLMPIFHRTYNTVDLHLLHSRDGFRWDRVNRGVPFIATSADGWDRFMAETCSQPIFLDDEIRIYYAGSDLHHDWWMFGEPEGLDVPEARSGWN
;
A
#
# COMPACT_ATOMS: atom_id res chain seq x y z
N MET A 1 -15.61 17.15 42.64
CA MET A 1 -14.79 16.85 41.45
C MET A 1 -14.61 18.18 40.71
N PRO A 2 -13.45 18.52 40.18
CA PRO A 2 -13.32 19.74 39.35
C PRO A 2 -14.21 19.58 38.12
N THR A 3 -14.96 20.62 37.79
CA THR A 3 -15.79 20.67 36.59
C THR A 3 -14.89 20.52 35.37
N PRO A 4 -15.16 19.59 34.45
CA PRO A 4 -14.37 19.47 33.24
C PRO A 4 -14.32 20.81 32.51
N LYS A 5 -13.14 21.21 32.05
CA LYS A 5 -13.04 22.42 31.23
C LYS A 5 -13.74 22.13 29.89
N PRO A 6 -14.57 23.05 29.38
CA PRO A 6 -15.16 22.93 28.07
C PRO A 6 -14.07 22.77 27.01
N ILE A 7 -14.32 21.90 26.04
CA ILE A 7 -13.48 21.75 24.85
C ILE A 7 -13.85 22.89 23.89
N TYR A 8 -12.85 23.64 23.46
CA TYR A 8 -13.04 24.67 22.44
C TYR A 8 -12.94 24.01 21.05
N ILE A 9 -14.06 23.98 20.34
CA ILE A 9 -14.13 23.34 19.00
C ILE A 9 -14.03 24.34 17.84
N GLY A 10 -14.13 25.68 18.14
CA GLY A 10 -14.03 26.72 17.13
C GLY A 10 -15.04 26.56 15.98
N GLN A 11 -14.57 26.77 14.75
CA GLN A 11 -15.33 26.57 13.52
C GLN A 11 -14.88 25.30 12.76
N THR A 12 -13.97 24.55 13.32
CA THR A 12 -13.44 23.32 12.71
C THR A 12 -14.53 22.23 12.74
N PRO A 13 -14.83 21.58 11.61
CA PRO A 13 -15.75 20.45 11.58
C PRO A 13 -15.30 19.35 12.55
N GLN A 14 -16.24 18.87 13.36
CA GLN A 14 -15.99 17.81 14.33
C GLN A 14 -16.58 16.49 13.82
N LEU A 15 -15.71 15.54 13.51
CA LEU A 15 -16.13 14.20 13.12
C LEU A 15 -16.44 13.38 14.37
N LEU A 16 -17.60 12.75 14.39
CA LEU A 16 -18.05 11.93 15.52
C LEU A 16 -17.51 10.48 15.45
N VAL A 17 -16.22 10.36 15.19
CA VAL A 17 -15.53 9.05 15.07
C VAL A 17 -15.23 8.42 16.43
N ASP A 18 -15.17 9.25 17.48
CA ASP A 18 -14.97 8.86 18.88
C ASP A 18 -15.94 9.60 19.82
N ASN A 19 -15.72 9.50 21.11
CA ASN A 19 -16.53 10.19 22.11
C ASN A 19 -15.85 11.46 22.64
N TYR A 20 -14.78 11.95 22.04
CA TYR A 20 -13.98 13.05 22.56
C TYR A 20 -14.80 14.34 22.77
N VAL A 21 -15.68 14.68 21.82
CA VAL A 21 -16.55 15.87 21.88
C VAL A 21 -17.96 15.55 22.36
N ILE A 22 -18.23 14.32 22.80
CA ILE A 22 -19.55 13.86 23.21
C ILE A 22 -19.59 13.71 24.72
N GLU A 23 -20.44 14.49 25.39
CA GLU A 23 -20.63 14.39 26.84
C GLU A 23 -21.46 13.15 27.20
N TYR A 24 -22.57 12.95 26.53
CA TYR A 24 -23.38 11.73 26.66
C TYR A 24 -24.22 11.46 25.41
N VAL A 25 -24.66 10.21 25.26
CA VAL A 25 -25.50 9.78 24.14
C VAL A 25 -26.84 9.30 24.70
N ASN A 26 -27.93 9.76 24.10
CA ASN A 26 -29.28 9.35 24.49
C ASN A 26 -30.16 9.15 23.25
N PHE A 27 -30.69 7.95 23.07
CA PHE A 27 -31.58 7.55 21.98
C PHE A 27 -31.02 7.77 20.56
N VAL A 28 -29.70 7.77 20.39
CA VAL A 28 -29.03 7.87 19.08
C VAL A 28 -27.98 6.78 18.96
N THR A 29 -27.68 6.38 17.72
CA THR A 29 -26.64 5.41 17.39
C THR A 29 -25.69 6.02 16.39
N ARG A 30 -24.40 5.78 16.57
CA ARG A 30 -23.39 6.17 15.57
C ARG A 30 -23.43 5.20 14.40
N VAL A 31 -23.49 5.73 13.20
CA VAL A 31 -23.44 4.96 11.96
C VAL A 31 -22.23 5.41 11.14
N MET A 32 -21.38 4.47 10.76
CA MET A 32 -20.31 4.70 9.81
C MET A 32 -20.86 4.60 8.38
N HIS A 33 -20.78 5.68 7.63
CA HIS A 33 -21.11 5.66 6.21
C HIS A 33 -19.88 5.22 5.41
N THR A 34 -20.07 4.24 4.55
CA THR A 34 -19.02 3.73 3.66
C THR A 34 -18.98 4.50 2.34
N PRO A 35 -17.83 4.60 1.68
CA PRO A 35 -17.73 5.18 0.35
C PRO A 35 -18.57 4.42 -0.68
N VAL A 36 -19.04 5.14 -1.70
CA VAL A 36 -19.73 4.56 -2.85
C VAL A 36 -18.69 4.23 -3.92
N LYS A 37 -18.63 2.97 -4.33
CA LYS A 37 -17.75 2.54 -5.42
C LYS A 37 -18.23 3.12 -6.75
N HIS A 38 -17.31 3.72 -7.52
CA HIS A 38 -17.65 4.34 -8.79
C HIS A 38 -18.08 3.27 -9.82
N PRO A 39 -19.15 3.50 -10.61
CA PRO A 39 -19.67 2.48 -11.53
C PRO A 39 -18.73 2.10 -12.67
N ASN A 40 -17.78 2.97 -13.02
CA ASN A 40 -16.78 2.70 -14.06
C ASN A 40 -15.56 1.90 -13.56
N ASN A 41 -15.52 1.52 -12.28
CA ASN A 41 -14.41 0.73 -11.75
C ASN A 41 -14.32 -0.65 -12.45
N PRO A 42 -13.12 -1.17 -12.67
CA PRO A 42 -11.81 -0.53 -12.45
C PRO A 42 -11.51 0.51 -13.55
N ILE A 43 -11.04 1.70 -13.11
CA ILE A 43 -10.75 2.84 -14.00
C ILE A 43 -9.36 2.79 -14.64
N VAL A 44 -8.45 2.00 -14.08
CA VAL A 44 -7.12 1.76 -14.66
C VAL A 44 -6.89 0.26 -14.76
N LYS A 45 -6.38 -0.19 -15.87
CA LYS A 45 -6.12 -1.61 -16.18
C LYS A 45 -4.79 -1.75 -16.90
N THR A 46 -4.25 -2.97 -16.88
CA THR A 46 -3.18 -3.39 -17.80
C THR A 46 -3.73 -3.42 -19.24
N ASP A 47 -3.28 -2.51 -20.09
CA ASP A 47 -3.77 -2.36 -21.47
C ASP A 47 -2.70 -1.95 -22.48
N GLN A 48 -1.45 -1.82 -22.04
CA GLN A 48 -0.34 -1.49 -22.92
C GLN A 48 0.53 -2.73 -23.19
N PRO A 49 1.08 -2.87 -24.40
CA PRO A 49 1.85 -4.06 -24.78
C PRO A 49 3.15 -4.24 -23.99
N TRP A 50 3.65 -3.21 -23.33
CA TRP A 50 4.85 -3.27 -22.49
C TRP A 50 4.54 -3.52 -21.02
N GLU A 51 3.29 -3.43 -20.59
CA GLU A 51 2.87 -3.79 -19.23
C GLU A 51 2.85 -5.31 -19.10
N ILE A 52 3.66 -5.86 -18.20
CA ILE A 52 3.77 -7.28 -17.97
C ILE A 52 2.88 -7.69 -16.81
N THR A 53 3.10 -7.09 -15.65
CA THR A 53 2.29 -7.31 -14.46
C THR A 53 2.16 -5.99 -13.72
N SER A 54 1.15 -5.20 -14.11
CA SER A 54 0.81 -3.99 -13.38
C SER A 54 0.34 -4.36 -11.98
N TYR A 55 1.05 -3.84 -10.98
CA TYR A 55 0.93 -4.31 -9.61
C TYR A 55 0.28 -3.25 -8.73
N PHE A 56 -1.04 -3.30 -8.62
CA PHE A 56 -1.81 -2.41 -7.78
C PHE A 56 -2.06 -3.08 -6.43
N ARG A 57 -1.23 -2.75 -5.46
CA ARG A 57 -1.33 -3.23 -4.08
C ARG A 57 -1.05 -2.13 -3.07
N THR A 58 -0.97 -2.49 -1.80
CA THR A 58 -0.95 -1.60 -0.63
C THR A 58 0.09 -0.49 -0.67
N ASN A 59 1.01 -0.43 -1.60
CA ASN A 59 1.97 0.68 -1.71
C ASN A 59 2.77 0.66 -3.01
N THR A 60 2.15 0.20 -4.05
CA THR A 60 2.79 0.10 -5.36
C THR A 60 2.22 1.10 -6.36
N TRP A 61 1.41 2.03 -5.87
CA TRP A 61 0.81 3.07 -6.70
C TRP A 61 0.46 4.30 -5.84
N ASN A 62 0.35 5.47 -6.47
CA ASN A 62 -0.05 6.72 -5.81
C ASN A 62 -0.81 7.60 -6.78
N VAL A 63 -1.82 8.30 -6.27
CA VAL A 63 -2.56 9.31 -7.03
C VAL A 63 -2.44 10.66 -6.32
N HIS A 64 -2.09 11.69 -7.07
CA HIS A 64 -2.08 13.07 -6.59
C HIS A 64 -2.79 14.00 -7.58
N TRP A 65 -3.47 15.00 -7.05
CA TRP A 65 -3.89 16.17 -7.81
C TRP A 65 -2.74 17.16 -7.91
N ASP A 66 -2.43 17.61 -9.11
CA ASP A 66 -1.44 18.67 -9.38
C ASP A 66 -2.16 19.97 -9.74
N GLU A 67 -2.25 20.91 -8.83
CA GLU A 67 -2.93 22.19 -9.02
C GLU A 67 -2.26 23.06 -10.10
N ARG A 68 -0.96 22.94 -10.30
CA ARG A 68 -0.21 23.72 -11.28
C ARG A 68 -0.52 23.28 -12.70
N GLU A 69 -0.64 21.97 -12.91
CA GLU A 69 -0.97 21.40 -14.21
C GLU A 69 -2.48 21.15 -14.38
N SER A 70 -3.25 21.24 -13.29
CA SER A 70 -4.70 20.95 -13.24
C SER A 70 -5.03 19.55 -13.76
N ILE A 71 -4.25 18.57 -13.33
CA ILE A 71 -4.41 17.16 -13.68
C ILE A 71 -4.22 16.25 -12.48
N TYR A 72 -4.86 15.09 -12.52
CA TYR A 72 -4.53 13.97 -11.66
C TYR A 72 -3.35 13.20 -12.24
N LYS A 73 -2.41 12.81 -11.39
CA LYS A 73 -1.24 12.02 -11.71
C LYS A 73 -1.28 10.71 -10.97
N LEU A 74 -1.08 9.62 -11.67
CA LEU A 74 -0.97 8.28 -11.12
C LEU A 74 0.39 7.71 -11.45
N TRP A 75 1.05 7.17 -10.45
CA TRP A 75 2.22 6.30 -10.60
C TRP A 75 1.85 4.91 -10.13
N TYR A 76 2.28 3.90 -10.85
CA TYR A 76 2.05 2.51 -10.50
C TYR A 76 3.21 1.63 -10.91
N GLU A 77 3.42 0.58 -10.17
CA GLU A 77 4.50 -0.37 -10.37
C GLU A 77 4.09 -1.42 -11.41
N ASP A 78 5.01 -1.79 -12.28
CA ASP A 78 4.91 -2.94 -13.14
C ASP A 78 6.06 -3.90 -12.82
N MET A 79 5.70 -5.09 -12.38
CA MET A 79 6.66 -6.15 -12.10
C MET A 79 7.03 -6.85 -13.41
N GLY A 80 8.30 -6.80 -13.75
CA GLY A 80 8.79 -7.35 -15.03
C GLY A 80 8.88 -8.87 -15.04
N TRP A 81 7.88 -9.59 -14.57
CA TRP A 81 7.80 -11.05 -14.65
C TRP A 81 6.44 -11.51 -15.16
N ASP A 82 6.48 -12.57 -15.94
CA ASP A 82 5.32 -13.13 -16.61
C ASP A 82 4.65 -14.16 -15.69
N TYR A 83 3.45 -13.81 -15.21
CA TYR A 83 2.65 -14.69 -14.36
C TYR A 83 2.21 -15.97 -15.09
N ASP A 84 1.90 -15.87 -16.37
CA ASP A 84 1.42 -17.01 -17.14
C ASP A 84 2.52 -18.05 -17.33
N GLU A 85 3.75 -17.61 -17.58
CA GLU A 85 4.91 -18.48 -17.61
C GLU A 85 5.19 -19.09 -16.24
N PHE A 86 5.05 -18.31 -15.17
CA PHE A 86 5.15 -18.80 -13.81
C PHE A 86 4.15 -19.93 -13.52
N MET A 87 2.86 -19.71 -13.83
CA MET A 87 1.81 -20.71 -13.60
C MET A 87 1.94 -21.91 -14.53
N ARG A 88 2.44 -21.70 -15.74
CA ARG A 88 2.75 -22.79 -16.67
C ARG A 88 3.83 -23.72 -16.10
N LEU A 89 4.89 -23.17 -15.56
CA LEU A 89 5.98 -23.93 -14.92
C LEU A 89 5.48 -24.67 -13.66
N GLU A 90 4.64 -24.03 -12.85
CA GLU A 90 4.03 -24.66 -11.67
C GLU A 90 3.12 -25.84 -12.05
N ARG A 91 2.27 -25.67 -13.07
CA ARG A 91 1.33 -26.72 -13.51
C ARG A 91 2.02 -27.90 -14.22
N SER A 92 3.12 -27.66 -14.91
CA SER A 92 3.85 -28.73 -15.63
C SER A 92 4.59 -29.66 -14.70
N GLY A 93 4.78 -29.32 -13.43
CA GLY A 93 5.62 -30.06 -12.49
C GLY A 93 7.12 -30.04 -12.85
N GLU A 94 7.48 -29.30 -13.90
CA GLU A 94 8.88 -29.05 -14.30
C GLU A 94 9.50 -27.93 -13.45
N GLY A 95 8.68 -27.38 -12.54
CA GLY A 95 8.99 -26.22 -11.77
C GLY A 95 10.01 -26.45 -10.67
N ARG A 96 10.77 -25.43 -10.43
CA ARG A 96 11.56 -25.20 -9.23
C ARG A 96 10.65 -25.37 -8.00
N LYS A 97 11.23 -25.67 -6.86
CA LYS A 97 10.49 -25.68 -5.62
C LYS A 97 9.79 -24.33 -5.42
N LYS A 98 8.60 -24.33 -4.81
CA LYS A 98 7.81 -23.09 -4.61
C LYS A 98 8.61 -21.97 -3.95
N GLU A 99 9.53 -22.30 -3.05
CA GLU A 99 10.46 -21.38 -2.42
C GLU A 99 11.43 -20.72 -3.41
N GLU A 100 11.89 -21.48 -4.40
CA GLU A 100 12.77 -20.96 -5.46
C GLU A 100 12.01 -20.02 -6.39
N VAL A 101 10.75 -20.32 -6.67
CA VAL A 101 9.90 -19.49 -7.51
C VAL A 101 9.51 -18.20 -6.79
N ALA A 102 9.14 -18.27 -5.51
CA ALA A 102 8.86 -17.09 -4.71
C ALA A 102 10.10 -16.20 -4.55
N ALA A 103 11.27 -16.79 -4.37
CA ALA A 103 12.54 -16.06 -4.32
C ALA A 103 12.84 -15.38 -5.67
N ILE A 104 12.58 -16.04 -6.78
CA ILE A 104 12.76 -15.47 -8.12
C ILE A 104 11.81 -14.31 -8.33
N ALA A 105 10.53 -14.49 -8.09
CA ALA A 105 9.52 -13.45 -8.30
C ALA A 105 9.79 -12.19 -7.47
N SER A 106 10.28 -12.36 -6.23
CA SER A 106 10.52 -11.23 -5.33
C SER A 106 11.93 -10.68 -5.37
N TYR A 107 12.94 -11.47 -5.78
CA TYR A 107 14.35 -11.13 -5.55
C TYR A 107 15.29 -11.43 -6.72
N ASP A 108 14.80 -11.94 -7.83
CA ASP A 108 15.68 -12.24 -8.97
C ASP A 108 16.21 -10.97 -9.62
N ALA A 109 17.54 -10.88 -9.78
CA ALA A 109 18.21 -9.80 -10.49
C ALA A 109 17.81 -9.65 -11.98
N THR A 110 17.12 -10.63 -12.54
CA THR A 110 16.58 -10.55 -13.91
C THR A 110 15.24 -9.83 -14.00
N ILE A 111 14.52 -9.69 -12.88
CA ILE A 111 13.23 -8.99 -12.84
C ILE A 111 13.45 -7.50 -12.94
N ASP A 112 12.70 -6.87 -13.79
CA ASP A 112 12.82 -5.48 -14.17
C ASP A 112 11.63 -4.67 -13.66
N ASN A 113 11.54 -4.52 -12.35
CA ASN A 113 10.51 -3.70 -11.72
C ASN A 113 10.70 -2.24 -12.10
N ARG A 114 9.60 -1.62 -12.50
CA ARG A 114 9.58 -0.27 -13.06
C ARG A 114 8.35 0.50 -12.61
N LEU A 115 8.49 1.81 -12.54
CA LEU A 115 7.42 2.73 -12.23
C LEU A 115 6.86 3.30 -13.53
N LEU A 116 5.56 3.21 -13.70
CA LEU A 116 4.80 3.71 -14.84
C LEU A 116 3.98 4.92 -14.42
N TYR A 117 3.66 5.78 -15.38
CA TYR A 117 2.93 7.01 -15.18
C TYR A 117 1.64 7.03 -15.99
N ALA A 118 0.57 7.52 -15.38
CA ALA A 118 -0.67 7.86 -16.07
C ALA A 118 -1.19 9.22 -15.58
N GLN A 119 -2.05 9.85 -16.36
CA GLN A 119 -2.65 11.13 -16.01
C GLN A 119 -4.11 11.21 -16.44
N SER A 120 -4.87 12.10 -15.78
CA SER A 120 -6.29 12.30 -16.03
C SER A 120 -6.70 13.74 -15.74
N GLU A 121 -7.63 14.28 -16.51
CA GLU A 121 -8.24 15.60 -16.25
C GLU A 121 -9.39 15.50 -15.26
N ASP A 122 -10.12 14.38 -15.27
CA ASP A 122 -11.33 14.17 -14.46
C ASP A 122 -11.11 13.20 -13.26
N GLY A 123 -9.94 12.55 -13.21
CA GLY A 123 -9.62 11.54 -12.20
C GLY A 123 -10.32 10.18 -12.41
N ILE A 124 -11.00 9.99 -13.53
CA ILE A 124 -11.76 8.79 -13.89
C ILE A 124 -11.27 8.21 -15.22
N THR A 125 -11.07 9.07 -16.20
CA THR A 125 -10.58 8.70 -17.53
C THR A 125 -9.07 8.92 -17.59
N TRP A 126 -8.31 7.83 -17.64
CA TRP A 126 -6.86 7.87 -17.56
C TRP A 126 -6.18 7.66 -18.91
N THR A 127 -5.12 8.40 -19.14
CA THR A 127 -4.23 8.27 -20.30
C THR A 127 -2.82 7.90 -19.84
N LYS A 128 -2.13 7.09 -20.64
CA LYS A 128 -0.75 6.65 -20.40
C LYS A 128 0.15 7.30 -21.46
N PRO A 129 0.69 8.50 -21.21
CA PRO A 129 1.45 9.25 -22.21
C PRO A 129 2.77 8.57 -22.53
N GLU A 130 3.22 8.70 -23.76
CA GLU A 130 4.58 8.31 -24.14
C GLU A 130 5.60 9.23 -23.49
N LEU A 131 6.59 8.63 -22.79
CA LEU A 131 7.70 9.31 -22.15
C LEU A 131 9.02 8.92 -22.83
N ASP A 132 10.03 9.79 -22.68
CA ASP A 132 11.34 9.57 -23.33
C ASP A 132 12.31 8.76 -22.45
N TYR A 133 11.88 8.30 -21.27
CA TYR A 133 12.75 7.60 -20.31
C TYR A 133 13.20 6.23 -20.84
N ARG A 134 12.27 5.45 -21.40
CA ARG A 134 12.57 4.08 -21.83
C ARG A 134 11.67 3.61 -22.98
N THR A 135 12.27 2.87 -23.91
CA THR A 135 11.56 2.13 -24.95
C THR A 135 11.56 0.64 -24.65
N VAL A 136 10.49 -0.05 -25.05
CA VAL A 136 10.37 -1.51 -25.03
C VAL A 136 10.04 -2.00 -26.43
N ASP A 137 10.84 -2.87 -26.99
CA ASP A 137 10.71 -3.38 -28.36
C ASP A 137 10.53 -2.29 -29.44
N GLY A 138 11.23 -1.15 -29.23
CA GLY A 138 11.20 0.01 -30.11
C GLY A 138 9.98 0.93 -29.92
N MET A 139 9.05 0.60 -29.04
CA MET A 139 7.90 1.44 -28.70
C MET A 139 8.26 2.41 -27.57
N LYS A 140 7.81 3.67 -27.67
CA LYS A 140 7.82 4.59 -26.54
C LYS A 140 6.82 4.13 -25.49
N THR A 141 7.15 4.33 -24.24
CA THR A 141 6.36 3.82 -23.10
C THR A 141 6.00 4.92 -22.11
N ASN A 142 5.12 4.64 -21.18
CA ASN A 142 4.85 5.49 -20.02
C ASN A 142 5.71 5.13 -18.79
N ILE A 143 6.79 4.36 -18.97
CA ILE A 143 7.76 4.07 -17.89
C ILE A 143 8.47 5.37 -17.58
N CYS A 144 8.43 5.79 -16.31
CA CYS A 144 9.03 7.04 -15.85
C CYS A 144 10.25 6.85 -14.95
N PHE A 145 10.43 5.66 -14.36
CA PHE A 145 11.56 5.39 -13.47
C PHE A 145 11.81 3.88 -13.31
N GLY A 146 13.03 3.52 -12.95
CA GLY A 146 13.45 2.14 -12.69
C GLY A 146 13.99 1.43 -13.91
N ASN A 147 15.16 0.86 -13.75
CA ASN A 147 15.81 -0.02 -14.71
C ASN A 147 16.81 -0.91 -13.99
N LYS A 148 17.41 -1.87 -14.71
CA LYS A 148 18.39 -2.81 -14.14
C LYS A 148 19.65 -2.12 -13.59
N GLN A 149 20.03 -0.96 -14.13
CA GLN A 149 21.21 -0.22 -13.72
C GLN A 149 20.91 0.68 -12.51
N ASP A 150 19.76 1.34 -12.49
CA ASP A 150 19.37 2.28 -11.44
C ASP A 150 18.73 1.61 -10.23
N GLY A 151 18.46 0.32 -10.32
CA GLY A 151 17.88 -0.47 -9.27
C GLY A 151 16.40 -0.78 -9.48
N ARG A 152 15.99 -1.84 -8.85
CA ARG A 152 14.60 -2.23 -8.83
C ARG A 152 13.81 -1.27 -7.95
N ILE A 153 12.70 -0.84 -8.46
CA ILE A 153 11.74 -0.08 -7.69
C ILE A 153 10.67 -1.02 -7.21
N HIS A 154 10.56 -1.14 -5.91
CA HIS A 154 9.45 -1.85 -5.29
C HIS A 154 8.93 -1.05 -4.10
N ALA A 155 7.63 -1.10 -3.89
CA ALA A 155 7.00 -0.40 -2.77
C ALA A 155 7.26 1.11 -2.80
N CYS A 156 7.04 1.73 -3.96
CA CYS A 156 7.33 3.15 -4.17
C CYS A 156 6.19 4.02 -3.61
N SER A 157 6.50 4.82 -2.60
CA SER A 157 5.62 5.87 -2.11
C SER A 157 6.04 7.22 -2.65
N ILE A 158 5.09 7.92 -3.26
CA ILE A 158 5.30 9.23 -3.86
C ILE A 158 4.53 10.28 -3.07
N LEU A 159 5.21 11.38 -2.79
CA LEU A 159 4.65 12.55 -2.12
C LEU A 159 4.83 13.77 -3.03
N LYS A 160 3.77 14.56 -3.20
CA LYS A 160 3.89 15.95 -3.64
C LYS A 160 4.28 16.75 -2.40
N ASP A 161 5.53 17.17 -2.32
CA ASP A 161 6.13 17.70 -1.09
C ASP A 161 5.66 19.14 -0.81
N PRO A 162 4.89 19.39 0.26
CA PRO A 162 4.42 20.72 0.59
C PRO A 162 5.52 21.60 1.20
N PHE A 163 6.66 21.05 1.60
CA PHE A 163 7.75 21.76 2.26
C PHE A 163 8.89 22.13 1.32
N GLU A 164 8.88 21.59 0.10
CA GLU A 164 9.96 21.80 -0.86
C GLU A 164 9.80 23.15 -1.58
N GLU A 165 10.80 23.99 -1.46
CA GLU A 165 10.87 25.30 -2.12
C GLU A 165 11.52 25.24 -3.51
N ASP A 166 12.32 24.21 -3.78
CA ASP A 166 12.93 23.95 -5.09
C ASP A 166 11.94 23.24 -6.00
N ASP A 167 11.41 23.97 -6.97
CA ASP A 167 10.47 23.44 -7.96
C ASP A 167 11.00 22.22 -8.73
N SER A 168 12.31 22.06 -8.83
CA SER A 168 12.93 20.88 -9.45
C SER A 168 12.74 19.59 -8.63
N GLN A 169 12.33 19.72 -7.36
CA GLN A 169 12.19 18.62 -6.41
C GLN A 169 10.80 18.51 -5.81
N ARG A 170 9.77 19.07 -6.43
CA ARG A 170 8.37 19.09 -5.94
C ARG A 170 7.83 17.72 -5.56
N TYR A 171 8.18 16.67 -6.27
CA TYR A 171 7.80 15.31 -5.98
C TYR A 171 8.96 14.57 -5.35
N LYS A 172 8.66 13.82 -4.31
CA LYS A 172 9.60 12.94 -3.61
C LYS A 172 9.10 11.51 -3.74
N ALA A 173 10.02 10.58 -3.91
CA ALA A 173 9.74 9.16 -3.86
C ALA A 173 10.64 8.49 -2.84
N ILE A 174 10.06 7.61 -2.03
CA ILE A 174 10.79 6.62 -1.22
C ILE A 174 10.40 5.24 -1.72
N TYR A 175 11.35 4.37 -1.92
CA TYR A 175 11.11 3.03 -2.44
C TYR A 175 12.11 2.02 -1.89
N TRP A 176 11.69 0.78 -1.88
CA TRP A 176 12.56 -0.33 -1.59
C TRP A 176 13.40 -0.67 -2.84
N ASN A 177 14.69 -0.60 -2.67
CA ASN A 177 15.63 -0.93 -3.71
C ASN A 177 16.15 -2.36 -3.50
N ALA A 178 15.48 -3.33 -4.08
CA ALA A 178 15.78 -4.74 -3.94
C ALA A 178 16.78 -5.21 -5.01
N PHE A 179 18.07 -5.00 -4.80
CA PHE A 179 19.06 -5.27 -5.85
C PHE A 179 19.49 -6.71 -6.02
N THR A 180 19.88 -7.38 -4.97
CA THR A 180 20.63 -8.65 -5.10
C THR A 180 20.22 -9.69 -4.08
N GLY A 181 19.16 -9.44 -3.33
CA GLY A 181 18.67 -10.31 -2.26
C GLY A 181 18.29 -9.52 -1.02
N LEU A 182 17.76 -10.22 -0.03
CA LEU A 182 17.29 -9.61 1.22
C LEU A 182 18.37 -8.86 2.00
N GLU A 183 19.64 -9.26 1.83
CA GLU A 183 20.76 -8.69 2.59
C GLU A 183 21.18 -7.31 2.06
N ASP A 184 20.96 -7.06 0.76
CA ASP A 184 21.33 -5.79 0.10
C ASP A 184 20.12 -4.89 -0.18
N SER A 185 18.92 -5.31 0.22
CA SER A 185 17.71 -4.51 0.04
C SER A 185 17.72 -3.30 0.96
N ARG A 186 17.61 -2.12 0.40
CA ARG A 186 17.67 -0.84 1.13
C ARG A 186 16.61 0.13 0.64
N ILE A 187 16.28 1.08 1.50
CA ILE A 187 15.43 2.19 1.13
C ILE A 187 16.25 3.21 0.33
N SER A 188 15.70 3.64 -0.77
CA SER A 188 16.25 4.71 -1.60
C SER A 188 15.23 5.83 -1.78
N ALA A 189 15.71 7.00 -2.15
CA ALA A 189 14.85 8.13 -2.46
C ALA A 189 15.21 8.75 -3.81
N ALA A 190 14.21 9.39 -4.42
CA ALA A 190 14.35 10.16 -5.64
C ALA A 190 13.46 11.39 -5.58
N TYR A 191 13.73 12.35 -6.47
CA TYR A 191 12.93 13.55 -6.61
C TYR A 191 12.61 13.84 -8.08
N SER A 192 11.59 14.66 -8.30
CA SER A 192 11.15 15.05 -9.63
C SER A 192 10.48 16.43 -9.60
N ALA A 193 10.65 17.19 -10.68
CA ALA A 193 9.93 18.44 -10.89
C ALA A 193 8.48 18.20 -11.33
N ASP A 194 8.24 17.16 -12.12
CA ASP A 194 6.98 16.96 -12.85
C ASP A 194 6.35 15.58 -12.59
N GLY A 195 7.05 14.69 -11.87
CA GLY A 195 6.64 13.32 -11.63
C GLY A 195 6.84 12.37 -12.81
N ARG A 196 7.37 12.84 -13.93
CA ARG A 196 7.62 12.05 -15.15
C ARG A 196 9.11 11.74 -15.35
N SER A 197 9.98 12.61 -14.83
CA SER A 197 11.44 12.46 -14.88
C SER A 197 11.99 12.48 -13.47
N TRP A 198 12.68 11.42 -13.06
CA TRP A 198 13.14 11.22 -11.70
C TRP A 198 14.66 11.23 -11.60
N THR A 199 15.17 11.82 -10.53
CA THR A 199 16.59 11.83 -10.17
C THR A 199 16.75 11.21 -8.78
N ARG A 200 17.67 10.27 -8.64
CA ARG A 200 18.01 9.68 -7.34
C ARG A 200 18.80 10.66 -6.48
N TYR A 201 18.59 10.61 -5.18
CA TYR A 201 19.47 11.27 -4.24
C TYR A 201 20.82 10.54 -4.16
N ASP A 202 21.93 11.30 -4.12
CA ASP A 202 23.29 10.74 -4.08
C ASP A 202 23.58 9.93 -2.81
N ASP A 203 22.97 10.32 -1.68
CA ASP A 203 23.14 9.66 -0.38
C ASP A 203 22.30 8.40 -0.22
N THR A 204 21.74 7.86 -1.29
CA THR A 204 20.95 6.64 -1.25
C THR A 204 21.68 5.44 -1.86
N PRO A 205 21.47 4.20 -1.39
CA PRO A 205 20.48 3.78 -0.42
C PRO A 205 20.84 4.17 1.02
N PHE A 206 19.82 4.40 1.83
CA PHE A 206 19.98 4.71 3.25
C PHE A 206 19.31 3.64 4.13
N THR A 207 19.76 3.55 5.37
CA THR A 207 19.16 2.65 6.37
C THR A 207 18.25 3.43 7.30
N ILE A 208 17.13 2.84 7.68
CA ILE A 208 16.26 3.41 8.69
C ILE A 208 16.73 2.94 10.07
N GLY A 209 17.42 3.83 10.78
CA GLY A 209 17.93 3.54 12.12
C GLY A 209 18.82 2.29 12.18
N GLN A 210 18.72 1.55 13.27
CA GLN A 210 19.49 0.31 13.51
C GLN A 210 18.68 -0.97 13.22
N MET A 211 17.52 -0.84 12.58
CA MET A 211 16.74 -2.03 12.23
C MET A 211 17.50 -2.85 11.20
N SER A 212 17.57 -4.16 11.44
CA SER A 212 18.04 -5.07 10.40
C SER A 212 17.07 -5.00 9.22
N ASP A 213 17.59 -5.07 8.00
CA ASP A 213 16.83 -5.01 6.75
C ASP A 213 15.66 -6.02 6.70
N ARG A 214 15.73 -7.08 7.52
CA ARG A 214 14.68 -8.09 7.68
C ARG A 214 13.42 -7.59 8.40
N GLN A 215 13.45 -6.43 9.03
CA GLN A 215 12.30 -5.85 9.74
C GLN A 215 11.53 -4.84 8.89
N LEU A 216 12.14 -4.30 7.84
CA LEU A 216 11.44 -3.50 6.86
C LEU A 216 10.62 -4.42 5.95
N GLY A 217 9.34 -4.13 5.86
CA GLY A 217 8.48 -4.78 4.89
C GLY A 217 8.53 -4.07 3.54
N ASP A 218 7.88 -4.69 2.59
CA ASP A 218 7.65 -4.16 1.25
C ASP A 218 6.45 -3.20 1.17
N VAL A 219 6.07 -2.59 2.29
CA VAL A 219 5.05 -1.54 2.38
C VAL A 219 5.71 -0.32 3.02
N ILE A 220 5.76 0.77 2.27
CA ILE A 220 6.33 2.05 2.68
C ILE A 220 5.34 3.13 2.28
N ILE A 221 4.84 3.91 3.23
CA ILE A 221 3.89 4.97 2.98
C ILE A 221 4.46 6.25 3.57
N LEU A 222 4.70 7.22 2.70
CA LEU A 222 5.23 8.54 3.04
C LEU A 222 4.10 9.55 3.12
N THR A 223 4.06 10.32 4.19
CA THR A 223 3.08 11.38 4.39
C THR A 223 3.76 12.63 4.92
N ALA A 224 3.32 13.80 4.50
CA ALA A 224 3.71 15.08 5.08
C ALA A 224 2.62 15.59 6.05
N ASP A 225 3.03 16.07 7.21
CA ASP A 225 2.15 16.76 8.14
C ASP A 225 2.44 18.27 8.10
N GLU A 226 1.64 19.01 7.36
CA GLU A 226 1.79 20.46 7.18
C GLU A 226 1.65 21.26 8.49
N GLN A 227 0.99 20.70 9.51
CA GLN A 227 0.86 21.38 10.80
C GLN A 227 2.16 21.34 11.63
N THR A 228 2.94 20.27 11.49
CA THR A 228 4.19 20.09 12.24
C THR A 228 5.45 20.29 11.39
N GLY A 229 5.31 20.30 10.07
CA GLY A 229 6.45 20.34 9.13
C GLY A 229 7.22 19.02 9.05
N MET A 230 6.66 17.93 9.55
CA MET A 230 7.32 16.62 9.59
C MET A 230 6.82 15.69 8.51
N TYR A 231 7.72 14.84 8.05
CA TYR A 231 7.35 13.64 7.29
C TYR A 231 7.08 12.48 8.24
N HIS A 232 6.12 11.65 7.89
CA HIS A 232 5.86 10.36 8.51
C HIS A 232 6.18 9.25 7.50
N LEU A 233 6.87 8.25 7.97
CA LEU A 233 7.12 7.00 7.25
C LEU A 233 6.44 5.87 7.99
N ASP A 234 5.39 5.34 7.40
CA ASP A 234 4.68 4.18 7.91
C ASP A 234 5.06 2.95 7.09
N THR A 235 5.44 1.89 7.76
CA THR A 235 5.87 0.66 7.10
C THR A 235 5.27 -0.56 7.77
N ARG A 236 5.08 -1.59 6.98
CA ARG A 236 4.74 -2.90 7.48
C ARG A 236 6.01 -3.64 7.86
N ALA A 237 6.07 -4.16 9.07
CA ALA A 237 7.09 -5.11 9.47
C ALA A 237 6.47 -6.32 10.15
N ARG A 238 7.20 -7.42 10.17
CA ARG A 238 6.79 -8.64 10.87
C ARG A 238 7.51 -8.72 12.19
N ALA A 239 6.78 -8.86 13.27
CA ALA A 239 7.35 -9.09 14.58
C ALA A 239 6.87 -10.43 15.13
N MET A 240 7.79 -11.15 15.77
CA MET A 240 7.46 -12.41 16.44
C MET A 240 6.39 -12.18 17.49
N GLN A 241 5.42 -13.07 17.52
CA GLN A 241 4.34 -13.07 18.51
C GLN A 241 4.53 -14.27 19.44
N GLU A 242 4.47 -14.00 20.72
CA GLU A 242 4.54 -15.04 21.76
C GLU A 242 3.16 -15.19 22.44
N PRO A 243 2.65 -16.42 22.59
CA PRO A 243 3.18 -17.66 22.04
C PRO A 243 2.95 -17.76 20.52
N PRO A 244 3.80 -18.49 19.80
CA PRO A 244 3.63 -18.65 18.38
C PRO A 244 2.31 -19.34 18.04
N MET A 245 1.60 -18.85 17.03
CA MET A 245 0.38 -19.50 16.56
C MET A 245 0.67 -20.94 16.13
N ASN A 246 -0.21 -21.87 16.53
CA ASN A 246 -0.09 -23.25 16.08
C ASN A 246 -0.44 -23.32 14.59
N PRO A 247 0.52 -23.64 13.69
CA PRO A 247 0.29 -23.66 12.25
C PRO A 247 -0.78 -24.64 11.80
N LYS A 248 -1.16 -25.61 12.65
CA LYS A 248 -2.25 -26.55 12.35
C LYS A 248 -3.64 -25.89 12.35
N HIS A 249 -3.77 -24.75 13.03
CA HIS A 249 -5.03 -24.01 13.11
C HIS A 249 -5.21 -22.99 11.98
N ALA A 250 -4.17 -22.74 11.22
CA ALA A 250 -4.17 -21.75 10.15
C ALA A 250 -4.44 -22.38 8.75
N ARG A 251 -5.04 -23.55 8.68
CA ARG A 251 -5.36 -24.19 7.39
C ARG A 251 -6.70 -23.71 6.87
N VAL A 252 -6.69 -23.13 5.68
CA VAL A 252 -7.91 -22.87 4.93
C VAL A 252 -8.38 -24.19 4.29
N PRO A 253 -9.61 -24.62 4.52
CA PRO A 253 -10.16 -25.79 3.83
C PRO A 253 -10.12 -25.60 2.32
N GLY A 254 -9.65 -26.60 1.58
CA GLY A 254 -9.53 -26.55 0.12
C GLY A 254 -8.18 -26.02 -0.40
N TRP A 255 -7.41 -25.34 0.42
CA TRP A 255 -6.04 -24.96 0.08
C TRP A 255 -5.09 -26.13 0.36
N GLY A 256 -4.26 -26.49 -0.60
CA GLY A 256 -3.33 -27.59 -0.46
C GLY A 256 -2.35 -27.40 0.70
N PRO A 257 -1.66 -28.47 1.12
CA PRO A 257 -0.72 -28.44 2.25
C PRO A 257 0.46 -27.49 2.04
N ALA A 258 0.59 -26.93 0.85
CA ALA A 258 1.69 -26.07 0.47
C ALA A 258 1.57 -24.61 0.95
N HIS A 259 0.39 -24.16 1.38
CA HIS A 259 0.16 -22.73 1.62
C HIS A 259 0.82 -22.19 2.89
N PHE A 260 0.91 -22.99 3.93
CA PHE A 260 1.41 -22.51 5.21
C PHE A 260 2.82 -22.94 5.57
N PRO A 261 3.37 -24.06 5.05
CA PRO A 261 4.72 -24.48 5.41
C PRO A 261 5.82 -23.54 4.91
N HIS A 262 5.52 -22.72 3.93
CA HIS A 262 6.52 -21.93 3.21
C HIS A 262 6.65 -20.50 3.73
N ASP A 263 5.73 -20.01 4.54
CA ASP A 263 5.92 -18.73 5.19
C ASP A 263 6.90 -18.91 6.36
N PRO A 264 8.19 -18.54 6.21
CA PRO A 264 9.15 -18.61 7.31
C PRO A 264 8.73 -17.69 8.46
N TRP A 265 7.77 -16.80 8.20
CA TRP A 265 7.21 -15.82 9.10
C TRP A 265 5.87 -16.23 9.70
N ARG A 266 5.46 -17.48 9.53
CA ARG A 266 4.18 -18.00 10.07
C ARG A 266 3.98 -17.81 11.56
N MET A 267 5.07 -17.57 12.28
CA MET A 267 5.10 -17.27 13.70
C MET A 267 5.08 -15.77 14.00
N ALA A 268 5.05 -14.94 12.98
CA ALA A 268 5.06 -13.50 13.10
C ALA A 268 3.80 -12.91 12.49
N LYS A 269 3.28 -11.84 13.08
CA LYS A 269 2.20 -11.03 12.53
C LYS A 269 2.75 -9.74 11.93
N ARG A 270 2.14 -9.32 10.83
CA ARG A 270 2.41 -8.00 10.26
C ARG A 270 1.80 -6.92 11.15
N ARG A 271 2.57 -5.87 11.36
CA ARG A 271 2.25 -4.71 12.19
C ARG A 271 2.70 -3.45 11.50
N VAL A 272 2.15 -2.32 11.91
CA VAL A 272 2.59 -1.02 11.41
C VAL A 272 3.63 -0.44 12.34
N PHE A 273 4.77 -0.09 11.78
CA PHE A 273 5.83 0.68 12.40
C PHE A 273 5.87 2.07 11.78
N SER A 274 6.29 3.05 12.57
CA SER A 274 6.33 4.43 12.13
C SER A 274 7.62 5.11 12.56
N SER A 275 8.06 6.07 11.74
CA SER A 275 9.12 7.03 12.07
C SER A 275 8.72 8.41 11.57
N THR A 276 9.29 9.44 12.18
CA THR A 276 9.08 10.83 11.79
C THR A 276 10.41 11.53 11.56
N SER A 277 10.47 12.40 10.56
CA SER A 277 11.66 13.16 10.25
C SER A 277 11.34 14.52 9.62
N TYR A 278 12.27 15.44 9.71
CA TYR A 278 12.28 16.70 8.92
C TYR A 278 13.09 16.57 7.62
N ASP A 279 13.72 15.42 7.38
CA ASP A 279 14.58 15.15 6.23
C ASP A 279 14.23 13.77 5.66
N ILE A 280 13.78 13.74 4.42
CA ILE A 280 13.31 12.52 3.75
C ILE A 280 14.40 11.45 3.60
N THR A 281 15.67 11.82 3.69
CA THR A 281 16.81 10.91 3.57
C THR A 281 17.35 10.43 4.91
N LYS A 282 16.82 10.96 6.04
CA LYS A 282 17.32 10.67 7.39
C LYS A 282 16.20 10.29 8.33
N TRP A 283 16.10 9.04 8.65
CA TRP A 283 15.04 8.49 9.48
C TRP A 283 15.55 7.92 10.79
N PRO A 284 14.96 8.32 11.93
CA PRO A 284 15.15 7.62 13.20
C PRO A 284 14.71 6.17 13.15
N VAL A 285 15.03 5.42 14.20
CA VAL A 285 14.56 4.04 14.38
C VAL A 285 13.04 3.99 14.30
N LEU A 286 12.52 3.04 13.55
CA LEU A 286 11.08 2.76 13.51
C LEU A 286 10.58 2.27 14.86
N SER A 287 9.46 2.82 15.29
CA SER A 287 8.73 2.38 16.49
C SER A 287 7.47 1.64 16.10
N GLU A 288 7.18 0.55 16.79
CA GLU A 288 5.93 -0.17 16.64
C GLU A 288 4.77 0.76 17.04
N MET A 289 3.77 0.88 16.17
CA MET A 289 2.68 1.83 16.35
C MET A 289 1.31 1.15 16.38
N LEU A 290 1.02 0.28 15.43
CA LEU A 290 -0.24 -0.47 15.35
C LEU A 290 0.02 -1.96 15.38
N VAL A 291 -0.58 -2.63 16.34
CA VAL A 291 -0.41 -4.07 16.61
C VAL A 291 -1.79 -4.72 16.59
N PRO A 292 -1.97 -5.85 15.89
CA PRO A 292 -3.18 -6.63 16.03
C PRO A 292 -3.37 -7.05 17.49
N ASP A 293 -4.55 -6.75 18.03
CA ASP A 293 -4.93 -7.02 19.42
C ASP A 293 -5.74 -8.30 19.49
N ASP A 294 -5.17 -9.36 20.01
CA ASP A 294 -5.82 -10.69 20.11
C ASP A 294 -7.11 -10.70 20.93
N THR A 295 -7.43 -9.62 21.62
CA THR A 295 -8.71 -9.45 22.34
C THR A 295 -9.80 -8.87 21.44
N ASN A 296 -9.43 -8.02 20.50
CA ASN A 296 -10.34 -7.22 19.68
C ASN A 296 -10.25 -7.52 18.19
N ASP A 297 -9.17 -8.16 17.74
CA ASP A 297 -8.96 -8.58 16.37
C ASP A 297 -9.14 -10.08 16.22
N VAL A 298 -9.43 -10.54 15.02
CA VAL A 298 -9.43 -11.96 14.73
C VAL A 298 -7.98 -12.44 14.75
N LEU A 299 -7.75 -13.68 15.23
CA LEU A 299 -6.40 -14.23 15.45
C LEU A 299 -5.51 -14.20 14.20
N ASP A 300 -6.09 -14.21 13.04
CA ASP A 300 -5.41 -14.21 11.74
C ASP A 300 -5.35 -12.85 11.06
N ASP A 301 -5.87 -11.80 11.71
CA ASP A 301 -5.73 -10.44 11.19
C ASP A 301 -4.30 -9.96 11.26
N GLU A 302 -3.83 -9.36 10.17
CA GLU A 302 -2.54 -8.72 10.04
C GLU A 302 -2.68 -7.30 9.47
N PHE A 303 -1.96 -6.34 10.03
CA PHE A 303 -2.03 -4.95 9.59
C PHE A 303 -1.01 -4.67 8.49
N TYR A 304 -1.51 -4.17 7.36
CA TYR A 304 -0.72 -4.10 6.14
C TYR A 304 -0.03 -2.77 5.91
N GLY A 305 -0.53 -1.69 6.49
CA GLY A 305 0.01 -0.34 6.35
C GLY A 305 -0.92 0.68 6.98
N LEU A 306 -0.57 1.95 6.89
CA LEU A 306 -1.40 3.06 7.34
C LEU A 306 -1.25 4.25 6.40
N VAL A 307 -2.30 4.58 5.66
CA VAL A 307 -2.39 5.83 4.92
C VAL A 307 -3.03 6.86 5.83
N ARG A 308 -2.24 7.77 6.38
CA ARG A 308 -2.72 8.81 7.28
C ARG A 308 -3.02 10.11 6.53
N PHE A 309 -4.02 10.84 6.97
CA PHE A 309 -4.38 12.16 6.46
C PHE A 309 -5.13 12.97 7.52
N ARG A 310 -5.20 14.27 7.36
CA ARG A 310 -5.90 15.14 8.31
C ARG A 310 -7.27 15.59 7.79
N VAL A 311 -8.21 15.70 8.74
CA VAL A 311 -9.46 16.42 8.57
C VAL A 311 -9.57 17.40 9.74
N GLY A 312 -9.23 18.65 9.52
CA GLY A 312 -9.06 19.64 10.60
C GLY A 312 -7.95 19.21 11.56
N ASP A 313 -8.28 19.16 12.85
CA ASP A 313 -7.34 18.77 13.90
C ASP A 313 -7.28 17.24 14.15
N LEU A 314 -8.11 16.49 13.43
CA LEU A 314 -8.20 15.05 13.58
C LEU A 314 -7.35 14.34 12.51
N TRP A 315 -6.58 13.35 12.93
CA TRP A 315 -6.01 12.37 12.03
C TRP A 315 -7.02 11.28 11.70
N LEU A 316 -7.16 10.98 10.44
CA LEU A 316 -7.79 9.78 9.94
C LEU A 316 -6.75 8.87 9.29
N GLY A 317 -7.04 7.58 9.25
CA GLY A 317 -6.17 6.57 8.66
C GLY A 317 -6.97 5.53 7.89
N LEU A 318 -6.43 5.12 6.75
CA LEU A 318 -6.92 3.97 6.00
C LEU A 318 -5.91 2.84 6.18
N MET A 319 -6.37 1.73 6.71
CA MET A 319 -5.53 0.59 7.06
C MET A 319 -6.05 -0.68 6.37
N PRO A 320 -5.30 -1.24 5.41
CA PRO A 320 -5.59 -2.56 4.87
C PRO A 320 -5.35 -3.62 5.95
N ILE A 321 -6.33 -4.49 6.16
CA ILE A 321 -6.22 -5.66 7.03
C ILE A 321 -6.18 -6.92 6.16
N PHE A 322 -5.13 -7.68 6.31
CA PHE A 322 -5.01 -8.99 5.68
C PHE A 322 -5.56 -10.07 6.60
N HIS A 323 -6.60 -10.75 6.12
CA HIS A 323 -7.23 -11.89 6.78
C HIS A 323 -6.55 -13.17 6.29
N ARG A 324 -5.56 -13.63 7.04
CA ARG A 324 -4.69 -14.74 6.60
C ARG A 324 -5.46 -16.02 6.28
N THR A 325 -6.48 -16.35 7.06
CA THR A 325 -7.28 -17.57 6.88
C THR A 325 -8.04 -17.57 5.56
N TYR A 326 -8.64 -16.44 5.23
CA TYR A 326 -9.39 -16.26 3.98
C TYR A 326 -8.52 -15.80 2.82
N ASN A 327 -7.31 -15.36 3.13
CA ASN A 327 -6.34 -14.84 2.17
C ASN A 327 -6.88 -13.62 1.38
N THR A 328 -7.58 -12.74 2.09
CA THR A 328 -8.25 -11.56 1.56
C THR A 328 -7.76 -10.30 2.26
N VAL A 329 -7.99 -9.15 1.64
CA VAL A 329 -7.67 -7.84 2.23
C VAL A 329 -8.87 -6.93 2.11
N ASP A 330 -9.22 -6.24 3.18
CA ASP A 330 -10.17 -5.14 3.15
C ASP A 330 -9.65 -3.90 3.89
N LEU A 331 -10.33 -2.78 3.72
CA LEU A 331 -9.84 -1.48 4.17
C LEU A 331 -10.64 -0.96 5.36
N HIS A 332 -9.97 -0.64 6.46
CA HIS A 332 -10.55 -0.11 7.69
C HIS A 332 -10.24 1.37 7.91
N LEU A 333 -11.19 2.09 8.52
CA LEU A 333 -11.03 3.48 8.90
C LEU A 333 -10.57 3.60 10.36
N LEU A 334 -9.49 4.34 10.55
CA LEU A 334 -8.91 4.66 11.85
C LEU A 334 -9.00 6.15 12.13
N HIS A 335 -8.87 6.50 13.40
CA HIS A 335 -8.71 7.88 13.84
C HIS A 335 -7.63 7.99 14.91
N SER A 336 -7.07 9.20 15.03
CA SER A 336 -6.11 9.56 16.07
C SER A 336 -6.18 11.05 16.39
N ARG A 337 -6.00 11.41 17.67
CA ARG A 337 -5.94 12.80 18.11
C ARG A 337 -4.51 13.35 18.14
N ASP A 338 -3.52 12.49 18.16
CA ASP A 338 -2.10 12.85 18.28
C ASP A 338 -1.22 12.34 17.12
N GLY A 339 -1.78 11.52 16.21
CA GLY A 339 -1.04 10.88 15.09
C GLY A 339 -0.21 9.67 15.51
N PHE A 340 -0.20 9.29 16.79
CA PHE A 340 0.58 8.18 17.33
C PHE A 340 -0.28 7.07 17.93
N ARG A 341 -1.38 7.43 18.57
CA ARG A 341 -2.34 6.48 19.15
C ARG A 341 -3.55 6.41 18.24
N TRP A 342 -3.77 5.24 17.67
CA TRP A 342 -4.79 5.00 16.68
C TRP A 342 -5.85 4.04 17.19
N ASP A 343 -7.10 4.35 16.89
CA ASP A 343 -8.24 3.47 17.15
C ASP A 343 -9.06 3.28 15.86
N ARG A 344 -9.72 2.15 15.70
CA ARG A 344 -10.62 1.90 14.57
C ARG A 344 -11.97 2.54 14.84
N VAL A 345 -12.51 3.23 13.83
CA VAL A 345 -13.81 3.90 13.96
C VAL A 345 -14.92 2.89 14.23
N ASN A 346 -14.85 1.74 13.57
CA ASN A 346 -15.80 0.64 13.79
C ASN A 346 -15.05 -0.69 13.63
N ARG A 347 -14.70 -1.31 14.75
CA ARG A 347 -13.90 -2.53 14.76
C ARG A 347 -14.67 -3.68 14.09
N GLY A 348 -13.96 -4.46 13.26
CA GLY A 348 -14.51 -5.62 12.55
C GLY A 348 -15.46 -5.26 11.40
N VAL A 349 -15.60 -3.97 11.07
CA VAL A 349 -16.42 -3.52 9.94
C VAL A 349 -15.51 -2.75 8.95
N PRO A 350 -15.31 -3.26 7.75
CA PRO A 350 -14.50 -2.57 6.76
C PRO A 350 -15.16 -1.26 6.32
N PHE A 351 -14.33 -0.26 6.05
CA PHE A 351 -14.73 1.02 5.47
C PHE A 351 -14.90 0.90 3.95
N ILE A 352 -13.99 0.16 3.29
CA ILE A 352 -14.18 -0.32 1.93
C ILE A 352 -14.07 -1.84 1.96
N ALA A 353 -15.21 -2.51 1.83
CA ALA A 353 -15.28 -3.96 1.77
C ALA A 353 -14.97 -4.47 0.36
N THR A 354 -14.50 -5.70 0.28
CA THR A 354 -14.48 -6.46 -0.96
C THR A 354 -15.90 -6.66 -1.48
N SER A 355 -16.07 -6.85 -2.79
CA SER A 355 -17.35 -7.19 -3.38
C SER A 355 -17.64 -8.68 -3.27
N ALA A 356 -18.91 -9.06 -3.30
CA ALA A 356 -19.29 -10.47 -3.29
C ALA A 356 -18.81 -11.20 -4.57
N ASP A 357 -18.73 -10.46 -5.66
CA ASP A 357 -18.29 -10.90 -6.98
C ASP A 357 -17.59 -9.73 -7.69
N GLY A 358 -16.95 -10.01 -8.79
CA GLY A 358 -16.29 -8.99 -9.59
C GLY A 358 -14.79 -8.87 -9.34
N TRP A 359 -14.22 -7.76 -9.82
CA TRP A 359 -12.79 -7.54 -9.91
C TRP A 359 -12.09 -7.31 -8.55
N ASP A 360 -12.82 -6.91 -7.51
CA ASP A 360 -12.31 -6.61 -6.16
C ASP A 360 -12.86 -7.55 -5.08
N ARG A 361 -13.23 -8.78 -5.48
CA ARG A 361 -13.89 -9.73 -4.54
C ARG A 361 -12.99 -10.26 -3.43
N PHE A 362 -11.68 -10.23 -3.60
CA PHE A 362 -10.76 -10.74 -2.58
C PHE A 362 -9.85 -9.68 -1.98
N MET A 363 -9.63 -8.56 -2.66
CA MET A 363 -8.84 -7.48 -2.13
C MET A 363 -9.44 -6.11 -2.44
N ALA A 364 -9.43 -5.25 -1.42
CA ALA A 364 -9.71 -3.82 -1.52
C ALA A 364 -8.73 -3.10 -0.60
N GLU A 365 -7.77 -2.37 -1.17
CA GLU A 365 -6.66 -1.78 -0.42
C GLU A 365 -6.22 -0.43 -1.01
N THR A 366 -5.59 0.43 -0.20
CA THR A 366 -5.06 1.70 -0.68
C THR A 366 -3.70 2.01 -0.08
N CYS A 367 -2.93 2.79 -0.80
CA CYS A 367 -1.67 3.39 -0.36
C CYS A 367 -1.60 4.89 -0.71
N SER A 368 -2.67 5.43 -1.25
CA SER A 368 -2.76 6.84 -1.63
C SER A 368 -3.71 7.59 -0.70
N GLN A 369 -3.33 8.82 -0.34
CA GLN A 369 -4.20 9.69 0.43
C GLN A 369 -5.47 10.05 -0.35
N PRO A 370 -6.61 10.23 0.35
CA PRO A 370 -7.80 10.79 -0.26
C PRO A 370 -7.55 12.17 -0.86
N ILE A 371 -8.21 12.46 -1.96
CA ILE A 371 -8.19 13.79 -2.59
C ILE A 371 -9.48 14.50 -2.21
N PHE A 372 -9.32 15.64 -1.54
CA PHE A 372 -10.43 16.49 -1.11
C PHE A 372 -10.78 17.49 -2.21
N LEU A 373 -12.01 17.42 -2.68
CA LEU A 373 -12.60 18.35 -3.63
C LEU A 373 -13.67 19.19 -2.92
N ASP A 374 -14.23 20.19 -3.59
CA ASP A 374 -15.20 21.11 -2.98
C ASP A 374 -16.45 20.40 -2.45
N ASP A 375 -16.93 19.38 -3.16
CA ASP A 375 -18.21 18.70 -2.90
C ASP A 375 -18.08 17.18 -2.66
N GLU A 376 -16.87 16.63 -2.83
CA GLU A 376 -16.63 15.19 -2.63
C GLU A 376 -15.23 14.89 -2.11
N ILE A 377 -15.06 13.71 -1.53
CA ILE A 377 -13.76 13.15 -1.18
C ILE A 377 -13.55 11.91 -2.05
N ARG A 378 -12.49 11.90 -2.83
CA ARG A 378 -12.12 10.76 -3.66
C ARG A 378 -11.11 9.88 -2.97
N ILE A 379 -11.44 8.60 -2.85
CA ILE A 379 -10.54 7.57 -2.35
C ILE A 379 -10.25 6.62 -3.51
N TYR A 380 -9.02 6.64 -3.98
CA TYR A 380 -8.57 5.63 -4.92
C TYR A 380 -8.21 4.36 -4.16
N TYR A 381 -8.61 3.22 -4.69
CA TYR A 381 -8.29 1.92 -4.10
C TYR A 381 -7.99 0.91 -5.19
N ALA A 382 -7.14 -0.03 -4.87
CA ALA A 382 -6.85 -1.18 -5.71
C ALA A 382 -7.70 -2.38 -5.28
N GLY A 383 -8.01 -3.25 -6.22
CA GLY A 383 -8.75 -4.46 -5.94
C GLY A 383 -8.17 -5.65 -6.71
N SER A 384 -8.58 -6.85 -6.31
CA SER A 384 -8.22 -8.07 -7.01
C SER A 384 -9.33 -9.12 -6.86
N ASP A 385 -9.55 -9.85 -7.94
CA ASP A 385 -10.36 -11.06 -7.93
C ASP A 385 -9.53 -12.34 -7.73
N LEU A 386 -8.26 -12.16 -7.41
CA LEU A 386 -7.34 -13.20 -6.96
C LEU A 386 -7.06 -13.03 -5.48
N HIS A 387 -6.82 -14.14 -4.78
CA HIS A 387 -6.45 -14.11 -3.37
C HIS A 387 -5.08 -13.48 -3.17
N HIS A 388 -4.81 -12.98 -1.95
CA HIS A 388 -3.59 -12.24 -1.66
C HIS A 388 -2.29 -12.98 -2.03
N ASP A 389 -2.18 -14.26 -1.72
CA ASP A 389 -0.98 -15.06 -1.93
C ASP A 389 -1.03 -15.94 -3.20
N TRP A 390 -1.93 -15.63 -4.15
CA TRP A 390 -2.10 -16.39 -5.39
C TRP A 390 -0.79 -16.60 -6.15
N TRP A 391 0.07 -15.62 -6.15
CA TRP A 391 1.35 -15.61 -6.85
C TRP A 391 2.35 -16.64 -6.29
N MET A 392 2.21 -17.02 -5.01
CA MET A 392 3.04 -18.04 -4.38
C MET A 392 2.42 -19.43 -4.47
N PHE A 393 1.10 -19.51 -4.38
CA PHE A 393 0.43 -20.77 -4.07
C PHE A 393 -0.63 -21.16 -5.10
N GLY A 394 -0.93 -20.28 -6.05
CA GLY A 394 -2.07 -20.43 -6.94
C GLY A 394 -3.41 -20.22 -6.22
N GLU A 395 -4.49 -20.35 -6.94
CA GLU A 395 -5.84 -20.27 -6.40
C GLU A 395 -6.30 -21.62 -5.83
N PRO A 396 -7.21 -21.63 -4.82
CA PRO A 396 -7.78 -22.86 -4.31
C PRO A 396 -8.47 -23.70 -5.40
N GLU A 397 -8.39 -25.01 -5.28
CA GLU A 397 -9.10 -25.92 -6.19
C GLU A 397 -10.61 -25.65 -6.19
N GLY A 398 -11.22 -25.59 -7.36
CA GLY A 398 -12.65 -25.35 -7.54
C GLY A 398 -13.06 -23.89 -7.60
N LEU A 399 -12.11 -22.93 -7.46
CA LEU A 399 -12.36 -21.55 -7.84
C LEU A 399 -12.29 -21.43 -9.37
N ASP A 400 -13.33 -20.82 -9.93
CA ASP A 400 -13.34 -20.43 -11.34
C ASP A 400 -12.42 -19.23 -11.50
N VAL A 401 -11.16 -19.48 -11.77
CA VAL A 401 -10.18 -18.45 -12.07
C VAL A 401 -10.28 -18.19 -13.57
N PRO A 402 -10.64 -17.02 -14.00
CA PRO A 402 -10.63 -16.67 -15.41
C PRO A 402 -9.23 -16.93 -15.99
N GLU A 403 -9.19 -17.47 -17.21
CA GLU A 403 -7.93 -17.74 -17.92
C GLU A 403 -7.05 -16.49 -17.90
N ALA A 404 -5.79 -16.72 -17.50
CA ALA A 404 -4.65 -15.84 -17.54
C ALA A 404 -4.98 -14.32 -17.52
N ARG A 405 -4.90 -13.76 -16.36
CA ARG A 405 -4.90 -12.31 -16.24
C ARG A 405 -3.48 -11.83 -16.00
N SER A 406 -2.91 -11.23 -17.01
CA SER A 406 -1.75 -10.37 -16.81
C SER A 406 -2.23 -9.15 -15.99
N GLY A 407 -1.74 -9.06 -14.78
CA GLY A 407 -1.95 -7.87 -13.96
C GLY A 407 -3.03 -7.95 -12.89
N TRP A 408 -2.78 -7.19 -11.87
CA TRP A 408 -3.69 -6.85 -10.81
C TRP A 408 -4.56 -5.67 -11.29
N ASN A 409 -5.85 -5.88 -11.39
CA ASN A 409 -6.75 -4.79 -11.78
C ASN A 409 -7.15 -3.93 -10.60
#